data_aff01c7dd1183fd11588dba4f1866de2
#
_entry.id   aff01c7dd1183fd11588dba4f1866de2
#
_cell.length_a   1.000
_cell.length_b   1.000
_cell.length_c   1.000
_cell.angle_alpha   90.00
_cell.angle_beta   90.00
_cell.angle_gamma   90.00
#
_symmetry.space_group_name_H-M   'P 1'
#
loop_
_entity.id
_entity.type
_entity.pdbx_description
1 polymer ?
#
loop_
_entity_poly.entity_id
_entity_poly.type
_entity_poly.pdbx_seq_one_letter_code
_entity_poly.pdbx_strand_id
1 'polypeptide(L)'
;MNMHDAIRAACQPRNLDTVEMQDVMRIIMDGSATPAQIGAFLAALHIKGETVDELTGAATVMRDYAAKVEVSADKVVDTVGTG
;
A
#
# COMPACT_ATOMS: atom_id res chain seq x y z
N MET A 1 -5.72 -12.02 -2.09
CA MET A 1 -4.51 -11.87 -2.94
C MET A 1 -3.29 -11.78 -2.04
N ASN A 2 -2.22 -12.46 -2.37
CA ASN A 2 -0.98 -12.37 -1.59
C ASN A 2 0.04 -11.50 -2.33
N MET A 3 1.18 -11.22 -1.69
CA MET A 3 2.19 -10.35 -2.30
C MET A 3 2.75 -10.91 -3.59
N HIS A 4 2.95 -12.22 -3.66
CA HIS A 4 3.47 -12.85 -4.86
C HIS A 4 2.53 -12.62 -6.06
N ASP A 5 1.24 -12.82 -5.85
CA ASP A 5 0.24 -12.62 -6.90
C ASP A 5 0.13 -11.15 -7.27
N ALA A 6 0.22 -10.26 -6.28
CA ALA A 6 0.14 -8.84 -6.52
C ALA A 6 1.30 -8.35 -7.38
N ILE A 7 2.51 -8.81 -7.07
CA ILE A 7 3.70 -8.44 -7.84
C ILE A 7 3.57 -8.96 -9.26
N ARG A 8 3.12 -10.20 -9.42
CA ARG A 8 2.94 -10.79 -10.73
C ARG A 8 1.92 -9.99 -11.56
N ALA A 9 0.80 -9.63 -10.95
CA ALA A 9 -0.22 -8.86 -11.64
C ALA A 9 0.31 -7.51 -12.11
N ALA A 10 1.05 -6.83 -11.26
CA ALA A 10 1.61 -5.53 -11.61
C ALA A 10 2.65 -5.65 -12.72
N CYS A 11 3.46 -6.71 -12.70
CA CYS A 11 4.45 -6.96 -13.74
C CYS A 11 3.82 -7.31 -15.08
N GLN A 12 2.61 -7.82 -15.09
CA GLN A 12 1.88 -8.19 -16.31
C GLN A 12 0.93 -7.08 -16.77
N PRO A 13 1.21 -5.84 -16.51
CA PRO A 13 0.35 -4.64 -16.55
C PRO A 13 -1.14 -4.94 -16.33
N ARG A 14 -1.46 -5.69 -15.31
CA ARG A 14 -2.84 -5.98 -14.94
C ARG A 14 -3.27 -5.05 -13.84
N ASN A 15 -4.36 -4.33 -14.07
CA ASN A 15 -4.89 -3.41 -13.06
C ASN A 15 -5.56 -4.20 -11.93
N LEU A 16 -5.29 -3.79 -10.70
CA LEU A 16 -5.96 -4.33 -9.54
C LEU A 16 -7.24 -3.53 -9.30
N ASP A 17 -8.29 -4.22 -8.83
CA ASP A 17 -9.48 -3.48 -8.44
C ASP A 17 -9.30 -2.98 -7.00
N THR A 18 -10.29 -2.24 -6.53
CA THR A 18 -10.22 -1.62 -5.19
C THR A 18 -10.04 -2.67 -4.10
N VAL A 19 -10.78 -3.78 -4.18
CA VAL A 19 -10.72 -4.83 -3.16
C VAL A 19 -9.37 -5.53 -3.18
N GLU A 20 -8.87 -5.86 -4.37
CA GLU A 20 -7.56 -6.49 -4.50
C GLU A 20 -6.47 -5.59 -3.92
N MET A 21 -6.53 -4.32 -4.22
CA MET A 21 -5.55 -3.36 -3.71
C MET A 21 -5.64 -3.23 -2.20
N GLN A 22 -6.84 -3.26 -1.64
CA GLN A 22 -7.01 -3.25 -0.19
C GLN A 22 -6.36 -4.46 0.46
N ASP A 23 -6.53 -5.64 -0.14
CA ASP A 23 -5.91 -6.86 0.39
C ASP A 23 -4.40 -6.73 0.43
N VAL A 24 -3.81 -6.25 -0.66
CA VAL A 24 -2.36 -6.09 -0.76
C VAL A 24 -1.87 -5.07 0.26
N MET A 25 -2.55 -3.95 0.39
CA MET A 25 -2.14 -2.91 1.33
C MET A 25 -2.23 -3.40 2.77
N ARG A 26 -3.23 -4.23 3.09
CA ARG A 26 -3.32 -4.80 4.43
C ARG A 26 -2.12 -5.68 4.75
N ILE A 27 -1.68 -6.48 3.78
CA ILE A 27 -0.48 -7.31 3.94
C ILE A 27 0.74 -6.43 4.22
N ILE A 28 0.88 -5.35 3.46
CA ILE A 28 2.00 -4.43 3.63
C ILE A 28 1.94 -3.76 5.01
N MET A 29 0.78 -3.25 5.38
CA MET A 29 0.63 -2.51 6.63
C MET A 29 0.73 -3.40 7.85
N ASP A 30 0.37 -4.68 7.72
CA ASP A 30 0.50 -5.65 8.81
C ASP A 30 1.95 -6.10 9.02
N GLY A 31 2.84 -5.75 8.11
CA GLY A 31 4.23 -6.17 8.20
C GLY A 31 4.45 -7.60 7.71
N SER A 32 3.51 -8.15 6.97
CA SER A 32 3.61 -9.53 6.45
C SER A 32 4.42 -9.60 5.16
N ALA A 33 4.67 -8.47 4.53
CA ALA A 33 5.45 -8.42 3.30
C ALA A 33 6.90 -8.05 3.62
N THR A 34 7.85 -8.63 2.88
CA THR A 34 9.24 -8.25 3.06
C THR A 34 9.50 -6.91 2.37
N PRO A 35 10.56 -6.16 2.78
CA PRO A 35 10.91 -4.93 2.08
C PRO A 35 11.14 -5.13 0.59
N ALA A 36 11.73 -6.26 0.21
CA ALA A 36 11.96 -6.57 -1.19
C ALA A 36 10.64 -6.73 -1.95
N GLN A 37 9.66 -7.40 -1.35
CA GLN A 37 8.35 -7.56 -1.95
C GLN A 37 7.63 -6.23 -2.10
N ILE A 38 7.69 -5.40 -1.08
CA ILE A 38 7.06 -4.08 -1.12
C ILE A 38 7.69 -3.23 -2.23
N GLY A 39 9.02 -3.21 -2.30
CA GLY A 39 9.72 -2.46 -3.33
C GLY A 39 9.39 -2.96 -4.73
N ALA A 40 9.36 -4.27 -4.91
CA ALA A 40 9.05 -4.86 -6.21
C ALA A 40 7.62 -4.51 -6.64
N PHE A 41 6.67 -4.61 -5.71
CA PHE A 41 5.28 -4.31 -6.02
C PHE A 41 5.11 -2.83 -6.38
N LEU A 42 5.66 -1.94 -5.57
CA LEU A 42 5.51 -0.50 -5.80
C LEU A 42 6.21 -0.08 -7.09
N ALA A 43 7.38 -0.61 -7.37
CA ALA A 43 8.08 -0.31 -8.61
C ALA A 43 7.30 -0.78 -9.83
N ALA A 44 6.78 -2.01 -9.78
CA ALA A 44 5.99 -2.56 -10.88
C ALA A 44 4.70 -1.76 -11.07
N LEU A 45 4.06 -1.38 -9.97
CA LEU A 45 2.84 -0.58 -10.01
C LEU A 45 3.10 0.77 -10.66
N HIS A 46 4.21 1.40 -10.33
CA HIS A 46 4.59 2.69 -10.88
C HIS A 46 4.86 2.59 -12.39
N ILE A 47 5.57 1.55 -12.80
CA ILE A 47 5.87 1.33 -14.22
C ILE A 47 4.59 1.07 -15.01
N LYS A 48 3.68 0.30 -14.44
CA LYS A 48 2.39 0.02 -15.04
C LYS A 48 1.52 1.28 -15.12
N GLY A 49 1.60 2.12 -14.12
CA GLY A 49 0.74 3.28 -13.93
C GLY A 49 -0.44 2.94 -13.04
N GLU A 50 -0.54 3.62 -11.90
CA GLU A 50 -1.60 3.38 -10.94
C GLU A 50 -2.95 3.85 -11.50
N THR A 51 -4.02 3.08 -11.20
CA THR A 51 -5.37 3.47 -11.55
C THR A 51 -6.03 4.14 -10.36
N VAL A 52 -7.16 4.81 -10.62
CA VAL A 52 -7.93 5.44 -9.56
C VAL A 52 -8.40 4.40 -8.54
N ASP A 53 -8.83 3.23 -9.02
CA ASP A 53 -9.28 2.16 -8.13
C ASP A 53 -8.15 1.69 -7.22
N GLU A 54 -6.96 1.55 -7.77
CA GLU A 54 -5.79 1.14 -7.00
C GLU A 54 -5.43 2.18 -5.95
N LEU A 55 -5.42 3.44 -6.34
CA LEU A 55 -5.12 4.52 -5.40
C LEU A 55 -6.19 4.63 -4.31
N THR A 56 -7.46 4.45 -4.67
CA THR A 56 -8.56 4.48 -3.73
C THR A 56 -8.43 3.36 -2.70
N GLY A 57 -8.16 2.14 -3.17
CA GLY A 57 -7.98 1.00 -2.27
C GLY A 57 -6.83 1.20 -1.32
N ALA A 58 -5.70 1.66 -1.83
CA ALA A 58 -4.52 1.92 -1.01
C ALA A 58 -4.81 2.99 0.04
N ALA A 59 -5.40 4.09 -0.38
CA ALA A 59 -5.69 5.19 0.53
C ALA A 59 -6.66 4.78 1.63
N THR A 60 -7.65 3.96 1.31
CA THR A 60 -8.62 3.49 2.28
C THR A 60 -7.94 2.70 3.40
N VAL A 61 -7.07 1.75 3.03
CA VAL A 61 -6.38 0.94 4.02
C VAL A 61 -5.40 1.77 4.83
N MET A 62 -4.67 2.66 4.18
CA MET A 62 -3.72 3.53 4.87
C MET A 62 -4.44 4.42 5.89
N ARG A 63 -5.61 4.92 5.53
CA ARG A 63 -6.42 5.72 6.46
C ARG A 63 -6.88 4.89 7.65
N ASP A 64 -7.31 3.66 7.42
CA ASP A 64 -7.75 2.77 8.49
C ASP A 64 -6.62 2.51 9.47
N TYR A 65 -5.42 2.27 8.96
CA TYR A 65 -4.27 2.02 9.82
C TYR A 65 -3.80 3.27 10.53
N ALA A 66 -3.89 4.42 9.90
CA ALA A 66 -3.56 5.68 10.54
C ALA A 66 -4.50 5.95 11.71
N ALA A 67 -5.77 5.63 11.58
CA ALA A 67 -6.72 5.78 12.66
C ALA A 67 -6.38 4.90 13.86
N LYS A 68 -5.87 3.69 13.59
CA LYS A 68 -5.50 2.76 14.67
C LYS A 68 -4.30 3.25 15.47
N VAL A 69 -3.42 4.01 14.86
CA VAL A 69 -2.21 4.52 15.52
C VAL A 69 -2.34 6.00 15.85
N GLU A 70 -3.54 6.48 15.96
CA GLU A 70 -3.83 7.89 16.19
C GLU A 70 -3.10 8.45 17.39
N VAL A 71 -3.07 7.69 18.48
CA VAL A 71 -2.40 8.13 19.71
C VAL A 71 -0.92 8.41 19.47
N SER A 72 -0.28 7.55 18.70
CA SER A 72 1.13 7.74 18.38
C SER A 72 1.33 8.87 17.37
N ALA A 73 0.34 9.12 16.57
CA ALA A 73 0.43 10.14 15.53
C ALA A 73 0.65 11.55 16.10
N ASP A 74 0.17 11.78 17.30
CA ASP A 74 0.36 13.09 17.94
C ASP A 74 1.83 13.45 18.04
N LYS A 75 2.66 12.48 18.37
CA LYS A 75 4.09 12.71 18.50
C LYS A 75 4.76 12.80 17.14
N VAL A 76 4.28 12.03 16.21
CA VAL A 76 4.85 12.00 14.86
C VAL A 76 4.63 13.32 14.15
N VAL A 77 3.52 13.95 14.41
CA VAL A 77 3.19 15.22 13.78
C VAL A 77 4.27 16.26 14.04
N ASP A 78 4.79 16.31 15.23
CA ASP A 78 5.84 17.26 15.57
C ASP A 78 7.08 17.05 14.71
N THR A 79 7.43 15.79 14.50
CA THR A 79 8.59 15.44 13.71
C THR A 79 8.39 15.83 12.26
N VAL A 80 7.22 15.57 11.74
CA VAL A 80 6.89 15.88 10.36
C VAL A 80 6.90 17.38 10.13
N GLY A 81 6.47 18.13 11.12
CA GLY A 81 6.41 19.57 11.01
C GLY A 81 7.76 20.21 10.71
N THR A 82 8.84 19.53 11.02
CA THR A 82 10.17 20.06 10.78
C THR A 82 10.67 19.76 9.38
N GLY A 83 10.05 18.80 8.73
CA GLY A 83 10.48 18.33 7.41
C GLY A 83 10.38 19.31 6.28
#